data_715e9cf77cf70d37ca04c171c46ca3a0
#
_entry.id   715e9cf77cf70d37ca04c171c46ca3a0
#
_cell.length_a   1.000
_cell.length_b   1.000
_cell.length_c   1.000
_cell.angle_alpha   90.00
_cell.angle_beta   90.00
_cell.angle_gamma   90.00
#
_symmetry.space_group_name_H-M   'P 1'
#
loop_
_entity.id
_entity.type
_entity.pdbx_description
1 polymer ?
#
loop_
_entity_poly.entity_id
_entity_poly.type
_entity_poly.pdbx_seq_one_letter_code
_entity_poly.pdbx_strand_id
1 'polypeptide(L)'
;MQLRTETVDIAGWTVVSVFGEVDVATAPDLKERLTGLVNEGRVKLVLDLSGVDFLDSTGLGMIVSALKRARTHGGDLRIVCTEARITRLFEITGLDKALTVMPTVDAAVAGS
;
A
#
# COMPACT_ATOMS: atom_id res chain seq x y z
N MET A 1 13.22 11.16 10.17
CA MET A 1 11.89 10.54 10.11
C MET A 1 12.00 9.05 10.12
N GLN A 2 11.07 8.42 10.79
CA GLN A 2 11.06 6.97 10.95
C GLN A 2 9.88 6.39 10.19
N LEU A 3 10.13 5.30 9.50
CA LEU A 3 9.09 4.48 8.90
C LEU A 3 9.18 3.10 9.53
N ARG A 4 8.06 2.57 10.00
CA ARG A 4 8.00 1.23 10.54
C ARG A 4 6.95 0.43 9.78
N THR A 5 7.24 -0.84 9.51
CA THR A 5 6.29 -1.73 8.84
C THR A 5 6.14 -3.01 9.64
N GLU A 6 4.94 -3.59 9.56
CA GLU A 6 4.65 -4.91 10.10
C GLU A 6 3.96 -5.70 9.01
N THR A 7 4.33 -6.96 8.84
CA THR A 7 3.83 -7.80 7.76
C THR A 7 3.18 -9.04 8.35
N VAL A 8 1.97 -9.36 7.89
CA VAL A 8 1.23 -10.54 8.31
C VAL A 8 0.43 -11.08 7.13
N ASP A 9 0.26 -12.41 7.08
CA ASP A 9 -0.57 -13.04 6.04
C ASP A 9 -1.98 -13.27 6.58
N ILE A 10 -2.98 -12.79 5.85
CA ILE A 10 -4.39 -12.93 6.22
C ILE A 10 -5.19 -13.30 4.98
N ALA A 11 -5.88 -14.44 5.02
CA ALA A 11 -6.81 -14.88 3.96
C ALA A 11 -6.18 -14.90 2.56
N GLY A 12 -4.90 -15.27 2.47
CA GLY A 12 -4.18 -15.35 1.21
C GLY A 12 -3.57 -14.04 0.75
N TRP A 13 -3.74 -12.96 1.52
CA TRP A 13 -3.15 -11.66 1.26
C TRP A 13 -1.99 -11.41 2.21
N THR A 14 -0.97 -10.73 1.73
CA THR A 14 0.12 -10.26 2.58
C THR A 14 -0.18 -8.81 2.95
N VAL A 15 -0.46 -8.58 4.22
CA VAL A 15 -0.82 -7.25 4.74
C VAL A 15 0.43 -6.58 5.29
N VAL A 16 0.77 -5.44 4.71
CA VAL A 16 1.89 -4.62 5.16
C VAL A 16 1.32 -3.38 5.82
N SER A 17 1.42 -3.31 7.14
CA SER A 17 0.98 -2.15 7.91
C SER A 17 2.13 -1.17 8.01
N VAL A 18 1.87 0.09 7.67
CA VAL A 18 2.88 1.15 7.60
C VAL A 18 2.58 2.19 8.66
N PHE A 19 3.62 2.60 9.40
CA PHE A 19 3.52 3.58 10.48
C PHE A 19 4.54 4.68 10.24
N GLY A 20 4.11 5.93 10.33
CA GLY A 20 4.97 7.09 10.21
C GLY A 20 4.67 7.91 8.97
N GLU A 21 5.71 8.43 8.34
CA GLU A 21 5.58 9.30 7.17
C GLU A 21 6.14 8.63 5.94
N VAL A 22 5.41 8.74 4.83
CA VAL A 22 5.84 8.20 3.53
C VAL A 22 6.19 9.39 2.64
N ASP A 23 7.46 9.68 2.52
CA ASP A 23 7.99 10.84 1.81
C ASP A 23 9.21 10.46 0.97
N VAL A 24 9.89 11.46 0.44
CA VAL A 24 11.06 11.24 -0.42
C VAL A 24 12.17 10.45 0.30
N ALA A 25 12.28 10.60 1.62
CA ALA A 25 13.31 9.92 2.41
C ALA A 25 12.95 8.46 2.73
N THR A 26 11.66 8.17 2.94
CA THR A 26 11.22 6.85 3.41
C THR A 26 10.60 5.98 2.32
N ALA A 27 10.05 6.58 1.25
CA ALA A 27 9.41 5.83 0.19
C ALA A 27 10.32 4.77 -0.46
N PRO A 28 11.63 5.03 -0.67
CA PRO A 28 12.49 3.99 -1.25
C PRO A 28 12.57 2.72 -0.39
N ASP A 29 12.60 2.86 0.93
CA ASP A 29 12.65 1.70 1.83
C ASP A 29 11.36 0.89 1.74
N LEU A 30 10.22 1.57 1.71
CA LEU A 30 8.94 0.89 1.58
C LEU A 30 8.81 0.20 0.23
N LYS A 31 9.26 0.85 -0.84
CA LYS A 31 9.25 0.26 -2.18
C LYS A 31 10.09 -1.01 -2.21
N GLU A 32 11.27 -0.97 -1.61
CA GLU A 32 12.16 -2.13 -1.54
C GLU A 32 11.50 -3.27 -0.78
N ARG A 33 10.81 -2.97 0.31
CA ARG A 33 10.08 -3.96 1.09
C ARG A 33 8.99 -4.63 0.26
N LEU A 34 8.17 -3.85 -0.44
CA LEU A 34 7.09 -4.37 -1.26
C LEU A 34 7.63 -5.17 -2.46
N THR A 35 8.68 -4.67 -3.10
CA THR A 35 9.33 -5.36 -4.21
C THR A 35 9.89 -6.71 -3.76
N GLY A 36 10.49 -6.75 -2.56
CA GLY A 36 11.01 -7.99 -2.00
C GLY A 36 9.92 -9.02 -1.77
N LEU A 37 8.75 -8.59 -1.29
CA LEU A 37 7.62 -9.49 -1.09
C LEU A 37 7.13 -10.07 -2.42
N VAL A 38 7.01 -9.25 -3.45
CA VAL A 38 6.61 -9.72 -4.78
C VAL A 38 7.63 -10.74 -5.31
N ASN A 39 8.92 -10.47 -5.12
CA ASN A 39 9.99 -11.39 -5.57
C ASN A 39 9.94 -12.72 -4.84
N GLU A 40 9.38 -12.77 -3.63
CA GLU A 40 9.16 -14.00 -2.87
C GLU A 40 7.89 -14.75 -3.29
N GLY A 41 7.15 -14.20 -4.25
CA GLY A 41 5.89 -14.79 -4.69
C GLY A 41 4.66 -14.26 -3.96
N ARG A 42 4.83 -13.28 -3.08
CA ARG A 42 3.72 -12.66 -2.35
C ARG A 42 3.19 -11.50 -3.18
N VAL A 43 2.31 -11.82 -4.12
CA VAL A 43 1.86 -10.87 -5.13
C VAL A 43 0.47 -10.28 -4.83
N LYS A 44 -0.22 -10.80 -3.82
CA LYS A 44 -1.50 -10.25 -3.35
C LYS A 44 -1.22 -9.44 -2.09
N LEU A 45 -1.12 -8.13 -2.25
CA LEU A 45 -0.66 -7.23 -1.20
C LEU A 45 -1.78 -6.31 -0.73
N VAL A 46 -1.85 -6.10 0.58
CA VAL A 46 -2.67 -5.05 1.18
C VAL A 46 -1.71 -4.09 1.88
N LEU A 47 -1.77 -2.83 1.50
CA LEU A 47 -0.97 -1.78 2.13
C LEU A 47 -1.87 -1.02 3.10
N ASP A 48 -1.66 -1.23 4.38
CA ASP A 48 -2.47 -0.60 5.43
C ASP A 48 -1.81 0.71 5.84
N LEU A 49 -2.45 1.81 5.47
CA LEU A 49 -1.96 3.16 5.74
C LEU A 49 -2.60 3.79 6.98
N SER A 50 -3.30 3.00 7.80
CA SER A 50 -3.97 3.53 8.99
C SER A 50 -3.02 4.21 9.97
N GLY A 51 -1.77 3.80 10.00
CA GLY A 51 -0.75 4.38 10.87
C GLY A 51 0.10 5.46 10.20
N VAL A 52 -0.26 5.88 8.98
CA VAL A 52 0.51 6.86 8.22
C VAL A 52 0.01 8.27 8.53
N ASP A 53 0.93 9.14 8.96
CA ASP A 53 0.61 10.52 9.30
C ASP A 53 0.76 11.46 8.11
N PHE A 54 1.56 11.08 7.11
CA PHE A 54 1.87 11.93 5.98
C PHE A 54 2.21 11.09 4.76
N LEU A 55 1.69 11.51 3.61
CA LEU A 55 1.96 10.86 2.32
C LEU A 55 2.05 11.96 1.27
N ASP A 56 3.18 12.02 0.56
CA ASP A 56 3.38 13.01 -0.51
C ASP A 56 3.34 12.34 -1.89
N SER A 57 3.63 13.14 -2.93
CA SER A 57 3.61 12.65 -4.31
C SER A 57 4.65 11.55 -4.56
N THR A 58 5.79 11.59 -3.85
CA THR A 58 6.80 10.54 -3.96
C THR A 58 6.24 9.21 -3.43
N GLY A 59 5.54 9.26 -2.30
CA GLY A 59 4.87 8.09 -1.75
C GLY A 59 3.78 7.55 -2.66
N LEU A 60 2.98 8.44 -3.26
CA LEU A 60 1.97 8.02 -4.24
C LEU A 60 2.60 7.33 -5.44
N GLY A 61 3.69 7.89 -5.97
CA GLY A 61 4.42 7.28 -7.10
C GLY A 61 4.95 5.90 -6.75
N MET A 62 5.44 5.73 -5.53
CA MET A 62 5.91 4.44 -5.05
C MET A 62 4.77 3.42 -5.00
N ILE A 63 3.60 3.82 -4.51
CA ILE A 63 2.43 2.95 -4.45
C ILE A 63 2.02 2.50 -5.85
N VAL A 64 2.00 3.42 -6.81
CA VAL A 64 1.67 3.09 -8.21
C VAL A 64 2.69 2.08 -8.77
N SER A 65 3.97 2.30 -8.50
CA SER A 65 5.03 1.39 -8.93
C SER A 65 4.84 -0.01 -8.36
N ALA A 66 4.51 -0.10 -7.07
CA ALA A 66 4.26 -1.37 -6.40
C ALA A 66 3.03 -2.08 -6.97
N LEU A 67 1.97 -1.32 -7.26
CA LEU A 67 0.75 -1.86 -7.89
C LEU A 67 1.07 -2.49 -9.24
N LYS A 68 1.80 -1.77 -10.09
CA LYS A 68 2.17 -2.26 -11.41
C LYS A 68 3.01 -3.53 -11.30
N ARG A 69 3.93 -3.56 -10.37
CA ARG A 69 4.79 -4.72 -10.19
C ARG A 69 3.98 -5.94 -9.71
N ALA A 70 3.07 -5.75 -8.76
CA ALA A 70 2.21 -6.84 -8.29
C ALA A 70 1.36 -7.39 -9.43
N ARG A 71 0.75 -6.52 -10.21
CA ARG A 71 -0.10 -6.92 -11.34
C ARG A 71 0.69 -7.62 -12.44
N THR A 72 1.91 -7.18 -12.70
CA THR A 72 2.80 -7.83 -13.68
C THR A 72 3.07 -9.29 -13.29
N HIS A 73 3.07 -9.59 -12.00
CA HIS A 73 3.32 -10.94 -11.49
C HIS A 73 2.03 -11.70 -11.17
N GLY A 74 0.90 -11.24 -11.68
CA GLY A 74 -0.38 -11.94 -11.52
C GLY A 74 -1.11 -11.64 -10.23
N GLY A 75 -0.69 -10.62 -9.49
CA GLY A 75 -1.30 -10.23 -8.23
C GLY A 75 -2.03 -8.91 -8.27
N ASP A 76 -2.13 -8.28 -7.12
CA ASP A 76 -2.79 -6.98 -6.98
C ASP A 76 -2.30 -6.29 -5.71
N LEU A 77 -2.62 -5.00 -5.60
CA LEU A 77 -2.35 -4.20 -4.41
C LEU A 77 -3.62 -3.47 -4.02
N ARG A 78 -4.06 -3.64 -2.78
CA ARG A 78 -5.20 -2.93 -2.21
C ARG A 78 -4.72 -2.03 -1.09
N ILE A 79 -5.46 -0.94 -0.86
CA ILE A 79 -5.10 0.07 0.14
C ILE A 79 -6.14 0.06 1.24
N VAL A 80 -5.69 0.14 2.49
CA VAL A 80 -6.55 0.39 3.64
C VAL A 80 -6.24 1.79 4.15
N CYS A 81 -7.24 2.66 4.14
CA CYS A 81 -7.07 4.03 4.60
C CYS A 81 -8.42 4.65 4.91
N THR A 82 -8.51 5.33 6.07
CA THR A 82 -9.69 6.10 6.44
C THR A 82 -9.35 7.57 6.70
N GLU A 83 -8.06 7.93 6.72
CA GLU A 83 -7.65 9.31 6.93
C GLU A 83 -8.04 10.15 5.71
N ALA A 84 -8.94 11.11 5.92
CA ALA A 84 -9.53 11.90 4.84
C ALA A 84 -8.48 12.62 3.98
N ARG A 85 -7.42 13.13 4.61
CA ARG A 85 -6.37 13.83 3.86
C ARG A 85 -5.65 12.91 2.88
N ILE A 86 -5.51 11.65 3.24
CA ILE A 86 -4.82 10.67 2.41
C ILE A 86 -5.75 10.11 1.35
N THR A 87 -6.99 9.75 1.71
CA THR A 87 -7.96 9.28 0.72
C THR A 87 -8.24 10.33 -0.34
N ARG A 88 -8.22 11.62 0.06
CA ARG A 88 -8.41 12.71 -0.88
C ARG A 88 -7.29 12.79 -1.92
N LEU A 89 -6.05 12.45 -1.55
CA LEU A 89 -4.95 12.41 -2.51
C LEU A 89 -5.20 11.35 -3.58
N PHE A 90 -5.74 10.20 -3.21
CA PHE A 90 -6.11 9.17 -4.18
C PHE A 90 -7.22 9.66 -5.10
N GLU A 91 -8.20 10.37 -4.56
CA GLU A 91 -9.32 10.90 -5.33
C GLU A 91 -8.86 11.98 -6.33
N ILE A 92 -8.08 12.95 -5.84
CA ILE A 92 -7.60 14.07 -6.67
C ILE A 92 -6.74 13.58 -7.83
N THR A 93 -5.91 12.57 -7.58
CA THR A 93 -5.02 12.02 -8.61
C THR A 93 -5.71 10.99 -9.50
N GLY A 94 -6.93 10.60 -9.18
CA GLY A 94 -7.65 9.56 -9.92
C GLY A 94 -7.18 8.16 -9.61
N LEU A 95 -6.27 7.98 -8.65
CA LEU A 95 -5.73 6.66 -8.31
C LEU A 95 -6.77 5.75 -7.66
N ASP A 96 -7.82 6.33 -7.06
CA ASP A 96 -8.92 5.56 -6.49
C ASP A 96 -9.67 4.75 -7.55
N LYS A 97 -9.50 5.07 -8.83
CA LYS A 97 -10.08 4.31 -9.94
C LYS A 97 -9.20 3.12 -10.35
N ALA A 98 -7.91 3.20 -10.09
CA ALA A 98 -6.97 2.15 -10.41
C ALA A 98 -6.68 1.23 -9.20
N LEU A 99 -6.84 1.76 -7.99
CA LEU A 99 -6.58 1.08 -6.73
C LEU A 99 -7.89 0.87 -5.97
N THR A 100 -8.02 -0.28 -5.32
CA THR A 100 -9.10 -0.51 -4.38
C THR A 100 -8.70 0.07 -3.03
N VAL A 101 -9.45 1.06 -2.54
CA VAL A 101 -9.24 1.68 -1.23
C VAL A 101 -10.39 1.27 -0.32
N MET A 102 -10.05 0.63 0.78
CA MET A 102 -11.01 0.05 1.72
C MET A 102 -10.81 0.64 3.12
N PRO A 103 -11.86 0.67 3.96
CA PRO A 103 -11.74 1.26 5.30
C PRO A 103 -11.06 0.34 6.32
N THR A 104 -11.03 -0.97 6.09
CA THR A 104 -10.46 -1.93 7.05
C THR A 104 -9.69 -3.02 6.32
N VAL A 105 -8.80 -3.68 7.05
CA VAL A 105 -8.07 -4.84 6.54
C VAL A 105 -9.06 -5.97 6.22
N ASP A 106 -10.06 -6.19 7.08
CA ASP A 106 -11.05 -7.24 6.84
C ASP A 106 -11.77 -7.03 5.51
N ALA A 107 -12.16 -5.80 5.21
CA ALA A 107 -12.79 -5.46 3.93
C ALA A 107 -11.83 -5.67 2.76
N ALA A 108 -10.56 -5.33 2.94
CA ALA A 108 -9.56 -5.41 1.88
C ALA A 108 -9.25 -6.86 1.50
N VAL A 109 -9.29 -7.81 2.44
CA VAL A 109 -8.97 -9.21 2.17
C VAL A 109 -10.20 -10.04 1.83
N ALA A 110 -11.39 -9.50 2.03
CA ALA A 110 -12.64 -10.20 1.72
C ALA A 110 -12.88 -10.24 0.21
N GLY A 111 -13.50 -11.28 -0.27
CA GLY A 111 -13.92 -11.40 -1.67
C GLY A 111 -12.77 -11.44 -2.67
N SER A 112 -11.64 -11.90 -2.27
CA SER A 112 -10.44 -11.93 -3.12
C SER A 112 -10.55 -12.93 -4.28
#